data_03716e4d4a1a0b688bc03233b24522cd
#
_entry.id   03716e4d4a1a0b688bc03233b24522cd
#
_cell.length_a   1.000
_cell.length_b   1.000
_cell.length_c   1.000
_cell.angle_alpha   90.00
_cell.angle_beta   90.00
_cell.angle_gamma   90.00
#
_symmetry.space_group_name_H-M   'P 1'
#
loop_
_entity.id
_entity.type
_entity.pdbx_description
1 polymer ?
#
loop_
_entity_poly.entity_id
_entity_poly.type
_entity_poly.pdbx_seq_one_letter_code
_entity_poly.pdbx_strand_id
1 'polypeptide(L)'
;MMTMTPRVEPRVYFIDDVISLMSKGRLVMPDFQRSYVWKPDQILELFDSIYRGYPIGSVLIWSPTDALDLSASEYIIDHYVGIDREASYIIDGQQRLTTFFMCLYSQEQHTESKWNVYFDLRQEKFVHIKRGSENIKPHFFALRKARSTTAFLNESIRISKDTNDDELISRAQNLVDKITKYRLAVTELSGGTVEQAIEIFTRLNREGRRVSEIDYVRALSKKSGSDQLDKLLEGIASIIDKYDFNQKDGSNFNLKIIQLAFGFPVYTDKNAWKLVASRINTNQNENIVDKVLKALEDSIYFSIDNLKLKSIYQYPYITQFYMIFAYFYNNNSYDYERLKNEFYYAAIKGIPQTNPSTTEKLIDYYRNGFCFLSEFDDLKDYFFTSDTLKLEDKFNASSASSKLLFNIVVNYETDMSSDDSIEFIYPPKNKLRSKEYSSLLGNKMFCSASFYKNSTIDELEMFYKKIYNEFEVKVIEIFKNHH
;
A
#
# COMPACT_ATOMS: atom_id res chain seq x y z
N MET A 1 -18.11 22.50 22.68
CA MET A 1 -18.86 21.25 22.49
C MET A 1 -18.17 20.18 23.30
N MET A 2 -18.84 19.57 24.28
CA MET A 2 -18.28 18.39 24.95
C MET A 2 -18.20 17.27 23.92
N THR A 3 -17.01 16.79 23.61
CA THR A 3 -16.83 15.61 22.80
C THR A 3 -17.35 14.41 23.58
N MET A 4 -18.52 13.89 23.20
CA MET A 4 -19.04 12.67 23.82
C MET A 4 -18.08 11.52 23.51
N THR A 5 -17.58 10.90 24.55
CA THR A 5 -16.76 9.69 24.41
C THR A 5 -17.63 8.56 23.88
N PRO A 6 -17.21 7.80 22.85
CA PRO A 6 -17.98 6.68 22.35
C PRO A 6 -18.24 5.65 23.46
N ARG A 7 -19.48 5.18 23.56
CA ARG A 7 -19.87 4.12 24.46
C ARG A 7 -19.62 2.77 23.80
N VAL A 8 -18.94 1.88 24.49
CA VAL A 8 -18.58 0.53 24.00
C VAL A 8 -19.52 -0.49 24.61
N GLU A 9 -20.22 -1.24 23.77
CA GLU A 9 -21.14 -2.30 24.23
C GLU A 9 -20.82 -3.62 23.52
N PRO A 10 -20.57 -4.71 24.26
CA PRO A 10 -20.51 -6.05 23.70
C PRO A 10 -21.91 -6.53 23.35
N ARG A 11 -22.08 -7.07 22.15
CA ARG A 11 -23.32 -7.66 21.66
C ARG A 11 -23.07 -9.01 21.00
N VAL A 12 -24.15 -9.76 20.85
CA VAL A 12 -24.13 -11.03 20.10
C VAL A 12 -25.19 -10.95 19.02
N TYR A 13 -24.72 -11.16 17.77
CA TYR A 13 -25.62 -11.26 16.61
C TYR A 13 -25.54 -12.67 16.01
N PHE A 14 -26.61 -13.13 15.41
CA PHE A 14 -26.55 -14.26 14.51
C PHE A 14 -26.09 -13.81 13.13
N ILE A 15 -25.53 -14.72 12.35
CA ILE A 15 -25.13 -14.42 10.95
C ILE A 15 -26.31 -13.88 10.15
N ASP A 16 -27.50 -14.41 10.39
CA ASP A 16 -28.73 -13.98 9.71
C ASP A 16 -29.13 -12.53 10.04
N ASP A 17 -28.98 -12.11 11.30
CA ASP A 17 -29.23 -10.73 11.71
C ASP A 17 -28.31 -9.75 10.97
N VAL A 18 -27.03 -10.08 10.91
CA VAL A 18 -26.03 -9.24 10.22
C VAL A 18 -26.35 -9.12 8.73
N ILE A 19 -26.63 -10.23 8.06
CA ILE A 19 -27.00 -10.23 6.63
C ILE A 19 -28.27 -9.41 6.41
N SER A 20 -29.24 -9.52 7.31
CA SER A 20 -30.49 -8.73 7.25
C SER A 20 -30.24 -7.23 7.41
N LEU A 21 -29.36 -6.83 8.33
CA LEU A 21 -28.98 -5.42 8.50
C LEU A 21 -28.22 -4.90 7.25
N MET A 22 -27.30 -5.68 6.70
CA MET A 22 -26.56 -5.33 5.49
C MET A 22 -27.50 -5.18 4.28
N SER A 23 -28.41 -6.12 4.07
CA SER A 23 -29.36 -6.08 2.93
C SER A 23 -30.34 -4.91 2.96
N LYS A 24 -30.53 -4.30 4.12
CA LYS A 24 -31.39 -3.13 4.32
C LYS A 24 -30.60 -1.82 4.35
N GLY A 25 -29.31 -1.84 4.09
CA GLY A 25 -28.45 -0.67 4.20
C GLY A 25 -28.30 -0.11 5.63
N ARG A 26 -28.67 -0.89 6.66
CA ARG A 26 -28.53 -0.49 8.07
C ARG A 26 -27.15 -0.80 8.64
N LEU A 27 -26.41 -1.67 8.00
CA LEU A 27 -25.04 -1.97 8.32
C LEU A 27 -24.23 -1.86 7.03
N VAL A 28 -23.44 -0.80 6.91
CA VAL A 28 -22.77 -0.40 5.67
C VAL A 28 -21.26 -0.38 5.83
N MET A 29 -20.54 -0.40 4.71
CA MET A 29 -19.09 -0.30 4.68
C MET A 29 -18.67 1.14 4.40
N PRO A 30 -17.91 1.79 5.30
CA PRO A 30 -17.37 3.11 5.00
C PRO A 30 -16.45 3.03 3.80
N ASP A 31 -16.43 4.08 2.96
CA ASP A 31 -15.62 4.16 1.75
C ASP A 31 -14.10 4.15 2.00
N PHE A 32 -13.67 4.38 3.24
CA PHE A 32 -12.26 4.29 3.59
C PHE A 32 -11.77 2.85 3.82
N GLN A 33 -12.67 1.89 3.84
CA GLN A 33 -12.25 0.50 3.94
C GLN A 33 -11.80 -0.02 2.57
N ARG A 34 -10.75 -0.85 2.61
CA ARG A 34 -10.23 -1.48 1.39
C ARG A 34 -11.27 -2.37 0.73
N SER A 35 -11.12 -2.58 -0.57
CA SER A 35 -11.89 -3.57 -1.32
C SER A 35 -11.74 -4.98 -0.75
N TYR A 36 -12.63 -5.88 -1.14
CA TYR A 36 -12.56 -7.28 -0.75
C TYR A 36 -11.32 -7.97 -1.33
N VAL A 37 -10.51 -8.60 -0.46
CA VAL A 37 -9.21 -9.18 -0.85
C VAL A 37 -9.01 -10.65 -0.49
N TRP A 38 -9.98 -11.28 0.18
CA TRP A 38 -9.87 -12.69 0.54
C TRP A 38 -9.84 -13.59 -0.68
N LYS A 39 -8.95 -14.58 -0.60
CA LYS A 39 -8.82 -15.65 -1.58
C LYS A 39 -9.89 -16.73 -1.35
N PRO A 40 -10.19 -17.55 -2.36
CA PRO A 40 -11.18 -18.63 -2.24
C PRO A 40 -10.97 -19.54 -1.01
N ASP A 41 -9.74 -19.93 -0.72
CA ASP A 41 -9.43 -20.83 0.40
C ASP A 41 -9.81 -20.22 1.76
N GLN A 42 -9.62 -18.89 1.93
CA GLN A 42 -9.98 -18.20 3.17
C GLN A 42 -11.50 -18.17 3.40
N ILE A 43 -12.29 -18.20 2.34
CA ILE A 43 -13.76 -18.31 2.41
C ILE A 43 -14.15 -19.70 2.95
N LEU A 44 -13.51 -20.75 2.44
CA LEU A 44 -13.78 -22.11 2.90
C LEU A 44 -13.34 -22.32 4.36
N GLU A 45 -12.17 -21.78 4.73
CA GLU A 45 -11.65 -21.82 6.10
C GLU A 45 -12.58 -21.13 7.10
N LEU A 46 -13.19 -19.98 6.69
CA LEU A 46 -14.18 -19.29 7.52
C LEU A 46 -15.38 -20.17 7.82
N PHE A 47 -15.98 -20.79 6.80
CA PHE A 47 -17.14 -21.66 6.97
C PHE A 47 -16.81 -22.96 7.69
N ASP A 48 -15.61 -23.51 7.47
CA ASP A 48 -15.12 -24.69 8.23
C ASP A 48 -14.96 -24.36 9.72
N SER A 49 -14.43 -23.19 10.05
CA SER A 49 -14.31 -22.73 11.43
C SER A 49 -15.70 -22.61 12.11
N ILE A 50 -16.68 -22.04 11.40
CA ILE A 50 -18.05 -21.95 11.89
C ILE A 50 -18.66 -23.34 12.09
N TYR A 51 -18.52 -24.23 11.13
CA TYR A 51 -19.02 -25.60 11.18
C TYR A 51 -18.45 -26.37 12.38
N ARG A 52 -17.16 -26.15 12.68
CA ARG A 52 -16.48 -26.74 13.85
C ARG A 52 -16.74 -26.00 15.16
N GLY A 53 -17.43 -24.87 15.13
CA GLY A 53 -17.69 -24.04 16.31
C GLY A 53 -16.48 -23.29 16.83
N TYR A 54 -15.47 -23.05 15.97
CA TYR A 54 -14.29 -22.29 16.33
C TYR A 54 -14.57 -20.79 16.32
N PRO A 55 -13.89 -20.00 17.17
CA PRO A 55 -14.02 -18.55 17.18
C PRO A 55 -13.42 -17.96 15.89
N ILE A 56 -14.17 -17.07 15.25
CA ILE A 56 -13.77 -16.39 14.01
C ILE A 56 -13.35 -14.92 14.24
N GLY A 57 -13.14 -14.53 15.49
CA GLY A 57 -12.87 -13.16 15.90
C GLY A 57 -14.11 -12.31 16.08
N SER A 58 -13.95 -11.13 16.70
CA SER A 58 -15.05 -10.18 16.91
C SER A 58 -15.23 -9.27 15.70
N VAL A 59 -16.41 -8.71 15.56
CA VAL A 59 -16.75 -7.64 14.62
C VAL A 59 -16.87 -6.33 15.39
N LEU A 60 -16.41 -5.23 14.83
CA LEU A 60 -16.58 -3.89 15.38
C LEU A 60 -17.51 -3.08 14.51
N ILE A 61 -18.57 -2.56 15.13
CA ILE A 61 -19.59 -1.72 14.48
C ILE A 61 -19.60 -0.36 15.17
N TRP A 62 -19.75 0.71 14.40
CA TRP A 62 -19.90 2.06 14.93
C TRP A 62 -21.26 2.64 14.51
N SER A 63 -22.00 3.09 15.51
CA SER A 63 -23.33 3.71 15.38
C SER A 63 -23.20 5.19 15.81
N PRO A 64 -23.09 6.15 14.89
CA PRO A 64 -22.99 7.56 15.21
C PRO A 64 -24.32 8.07 15.85
N THR A 65 -24.23 9.12 16.67
CA THR A 65 -25.42 9.72 17.31
C THR A 65 -26.22 10.58 16.33
N ASP A 66 -25.53 11.21 15.40
CA ASP A 66 -26.15 12.06 14.38
C ASP A 66 -26.02 11.38 13.02
N ALA A 67 -27.00 11.59 12.15
CA ALA A 67 -26.88 11.19 10.76
C ALA A 67 -25.64 11.85 10.16
N LEU A 68 -24.60 11.05 9.89
CA LEU A 68 -23.34 11.55 9.37
C LEU A 68 -23.34 11.50 7.85
N ASP A 69 -22.82 12.57 7.24
CA ASP A 69 -22.40 12.56 5.83
C ASP A 69 -21.11 11.75 5.64
N LEU A 70 -20.98 10.60 6.32
CA LEU A 70 -19.87 9.70 6.05
C LEU A 70 -20.22 8.90 4.81
N SER A 71 -19.44 9.06 3.75
CA SER A 71 -19.68 8.28 2.56
C SER A 71 -19.40 6.80 2.82
N ALA A 72 -20.35 5.99 2.38
CA ALA A 72 -20.31 4.54 2.45
C ALA A 72 -20.75 3.98 1.11
N SER A 73 -20.35 2.74 0.84
CA SER A 73 -20.75 2.06 -0.38
C SER A 73 -22.23 1.67 -0.29
N GLU A 74 -23.01 2.07 -1.30
CA GLU A 74 -24.37 1.58 -1.52
C GLU A 74 -24.40 0.14 -2.06
N TYR A 75 -23.21 -0.42 -2.32
CA TYR A 75 -23.03 -1.75 -2.88
C TYR A 75 -22.22 -2.65 -1.96
N ILE A 76 -22.60 -3.91 -1.91
CA ILE A 76 -21.78 -5.00 -1.37
C ILE A 76 -21.29 -5.80 -2.58
N ILE A 77 -20.08 -5.49 -3.04
CA ILE A 77 -19.48 -5.96 -4.31
C ILE A 77 -20.37 -5.49 -5.49
N ASP A 78 -21.23 -6.34 -6.03
CA ASP A 78 -22.13 -6.07 -7.16
C ASP A 78 -23.62 -5.96 -6.73
N HIS A 79 -23.93 -6.11 -5.44
CA HIS A 79 -25.28 -6.05 -4.90
C HIS A 79 -25.60 -4.65 -4.36
N TYR A 80 -26.58 -3.98 -4.97
CA TYR A 80 -27.10 -2.73 -4.46
C TYR A 80 -27.93 -2.97 -3.19
N VAL A 81 -27.59 -2.27 -2.11
CA VAL A 81 -28.28 -2.35 -0.81
C VAL A 81 -28.79 -0.99 -0.34
N GLY A 82 -28.30 0.10 -0.91
CA GLY A 82 -28.58 1.47 -0.46
C GLY A 82 -27.96 1.78 0.91
N ILE A 83 -28.30 2.94 1.45
CA ILE A 83 -27.86 3.38 2.78
C ILE A 83 -29.07 3.91 3.56
N ASP A 84 -29.36 3.29 4.70
CA ASP A 84 -30.39 3.79 5.64
C ASP A 84 -29.89 5.06 6.34
N ARG A 85 -30.80 5.98 6.70
CA ARG A 85 -30.46 7.22 7.42
C ARG A 85 -29.83 6.99 8.79
N GLU A 86 -30.17 5.88 9.43
CA GLU A 86 -29.64 5.44 10.73
C GLU A 86 -28.62 4.32 10.58
N ALA A 87 -27.88 4.29 9.48
CA ALA A 87 -26.92 3.25 9.22
C ALA A 87 -25.77 3.24 10.24
N SER A 88 -25.41 2.04 10.67
CA SER A 88 -24.18 1.77 11.41
C SER A 88 -23.10 1.34 10.46
N TYR A 89 -21.85 1.61 10.83
CA TYR A 89 -20.68 1.40 9.99
C TYR A 89 -19.85 0.22 10.48
N ILE A 90 -19.45 -0.66 9.57
CA ILE A 90 -18.53 -1.76 9.87
C ILE A 90 -17.12 -1.18 10.00
N ILE A 91 -16.54 -1.25 11.19
CA ILE A 91 -15.19 -0.75 11.45
C ILE A 91 -14.15 -1.87 11.36
N ASP A 92 -14.47 -3.08 11.84
CA ASP A 92 -13.66 -4.28 11.64
C ASP A 92 -14.55 -5.49 11.37
N GLY A 93 -14.02 -6.46 10.64
CA GLY A 93 -14.75 -7.67 10.23
C GLY A 93 -15.34 -7.61 8.82
N GLN A 94 -15.05 -6.57 8.04
CA GLN A 94 -15.57 -6.37 6.69
C GLN A 94 -15.46 -7.63 5.81
N GLN A 95 -14.27 -8.25 5.73
CA GLN A 95 -14.06 -9.42 4.87
C GLN A 95 -14.98 -10.58 5.25
N ARG A 96 -15.16 -10.83 6.56
CA ARG A 96 -16.05 -11.87 7.08
C ARG A 96 -17.51 -11.57 6.77
N LEU A 97 -17.96 -10.34 7.03
CA LEU A 97 -19.35 -9.93 6.80
C LEU A 97 -19.70 -9.92 5.31
N THR A 98 -18.80 -9.44 4.46
CA THR A 98 -18.95 -9.53 3.00
C THR A 98 -19.06 -11.00 2.56
N THR A 99 -18.23 -11.88 3.11
CA THR A 99 -18.29 -13.31 2.79
C THR A 99 -19.64 -13.93 3.18
N PHE A 100 -20.16 -13.60 4.36
CA PHE A 100 -21.50 -14.07 4.77
C PHE A 100 -22.58 -13.57 3.83
N PHE A 101 -22.55 -12.28 3.50
CA PHE A 101 -23.51 -11.70 2.59
C PHE A 101 -23.45 -12.37 1.21
N MET A 102 -22.30 -12.42 0.59
CA MET A 102 -22.14 -12.96 -0.76
C MET A 102 -22.48 -14.45 -0.85
N CYS A 103 -22.09 -15.26 0.13
CA CYS A 103 -22.30 -16.72 0.07
C CYS A 103 -23.69 -17.16 0.54
N LEU A 104 -24.41 -16.33 1.33
CA LEU A 104 -25.66 -16.75 1.99
C LEU A 104 -26.88 -15.92 1.62
N TYR A 105 -26.72 -14.70 1.07
CA TYR A 105 -27.85 -13.82 0.78
C TYR A 105 -28.56 -14.18 -0.54
N SER A 106 -27.83 -14.33 -1.62
CA SER A 106 -28.41 -14.63 -2.94
C SER A 106 -28.88 -16.08 -3.03
N GLN A 107 -30.06 -16.30 -3.57
CA GLN A 107 -30.56 -17.65 -3.87
C GLN A 107 -29.98 -18.21 -5.19
N GLU A 108 -29.42 -17.34 -6.03
CA GLU A 108 -28.85 -17.69 -7.33
C GLU A 108 -27.34 -17.93 -7.22
N GLN A 109 -26.77 -18.61 -8.23
CA GLN A 109 -25.34 -18.77 -8.35
C GLN A 109 -24.69 -17.47 -8.83
N HIS A 110 -23.61 -17.08 -8.16
CA HIS A 110 -22.78 -15.97 -8.58
C HIS A 110 -21.95 -16.32 -9.83
N THR A 111 -21.59 -15.30 -10.59
CA THR A 111 -20.69 -15.45 -11.74
C THR A 111 -19.29 -15.88 -11.28
N GLU A 112 -18.78 -15.26 -10.22
CA GLU A 112 -17.52 -15.65 -9.60
C GLU A 112 -17.67 -16.91 -8.75
N SER A 113 -16.89 -17.94 -9.07
CA SER A 113 -16.96 -19.26 -8.39
C SER A 113 -16.63 -19.20 -6.91
N LYS A 114 -15.84 -18.21 -6.46
CA LYS A 114 -15.47 -18.07 -5.04
C LYS A 114 -16.65 -17.89 -4.10
N TRP A 115 -17.79 -17.37 -4.60
CA TRP A 115 -19.01 -17.16 -3.85
C TRP A 115 -19.96 -18.36 -3.87
N ASN A 116 -19.75 -19.30 -4.80
CA ASN A 116 -20.56 -20.50 -4.94
C ASN A 116 -20.01 -21.62 -4.05
N VAL A 117 -20.23 -21.48 -2.75
CA VAL A 117 -19.79 -22.42 -1.74
C VAL A 117 -20.81 -23.55 -1.60
N TYR A 118 -20.32 -24.78 -1.63
CA TYR A 118 -21.07 -26.01 -1.39
C TYR A 118 -20.45 -26.78 -0.26
N PHE A 119 -21.23 -27.58 0.41
CA PHE A 119 -20.78 -28.53 1.41
C PHE A 119 -20.93 -29.96 0.91
N ASP A 120 -19.86 -30.69 0.89
CA ASP A 120 -19.84 -32.13 0.62
C ASP A 120 -20.35 -32.85 1.88
N LEU A 121 -21.59 -33.33 1.85
CA LEU A 121 -22.23 -33.99 2.99
C LEU A 121 -21.60 -35.34 3.35
N ARG A 122 -20.87 -35.99 2.41
CA ARG A 122 -20.16 -37.26 2.68
C ARG A 122 -18.81 -37.03 3.33
N GLN A 123 -18.05 -36.03 2.84
CA GLN A 123 -16.71 -35.74 3.34
C GLN A 123 -16.69 -34.67 4.44
N GLU A 124 -17.82 -34.02 4.68
CA GLU A 124 -17.98 -32.90 5.60
C GLU A 124 -16.97 -31.77 5.34
N LYS A 125 -16.87 -31.35 4.07
CA LYS A 125 -15.94 -30.30 3.62
C LYS A 125 -16.62 -29.27 2.73
N PHE A 126 -16.18 -28.03 2.86
CA PHE A 126 -16.60 -26.95 1.96
C PHE A 126 -15.79 -26.97 0.66
N VAL A 127 -16.44 -26.71 -0.46
CA VAL A 127 -15.85 -26.66 -1.80
C VAL A 127 -16.45 -25.51 -2.62
N HIS A 128 -15.70 -24.99 -3.60
CA HIS A 128 -16.22 -24.07 -4.58
C HIS A 128 -16.67 -24.80 -5.84
N ILE A 129 -17.80 -24.37 -6.41
CA ILE A 129 -18.30 -24.91 -7.68
C ILE A 129 -18.52 -23.77 -8.67
N LYS A 130 -18.05 -23.93 -9.90
CA LYS A 130 -18.26 -22.96 -10.97
C LYS A 130 -19.74 -22.87 -11.35
N ARG A 131 -20.22 -21.67 -11.70
CA ARG A 131 -21.57 -21.46 -12.23
C ARG A 131 -21.78 -22.31 -13.47
N GLY A 132 -22.97 -22.94 -13.55
CA GLY A 132 -23.33 -23.77 -14.70
C GLY A 132 -22.58 -25.08 -14.81
N SER A 133 -21.87 -25.52 -13.75
CA SER A 133 -21.25 -26.83 -13.72
C SER A 133 -22.33 -27.92 -13.77
N GLU A 134 -22.31 -28.74 -14.81
CA GLU A 134 -23.23 -29.88 -14.97
C GLU A 134 -22.96 -31.02 -13.96
N ASN A 135 -21.79 -31.01 -13.32
CA ASN A 135 -21.32 -32.07 -12.45
C ASN A 135 -21.42 -31.74 -10.94
N ILE A 136 -22.53 -31.12 -10.53
CA ILE A 136 -22.80 -30.97 -9.10
C ILE A 136 -23.18 -32.34 -8.54
N LYS A 137 -22.32 -32.89 -7.69
CA LYS A 137 -22.57 -34.22 -7.10
C LYS A 137 -23.88 -34.23 -6.30
N PRO A 138 -24.67 -35.32 -6.34
CA PRO A 138 -25.94 -35.42 -5.65
C PRO A 138 -25.88 -35.08 -4.15
N HIS A 139 -24.79 -35.43 -3.49
CA HIS A 139 -24.57 -35.22 -2.06
C HIS A 139 -23.98 -33.84 -1.70
N PHE A 140 -23.93 -32.90 -2.62
CA PHE A 140 -23.49 -31.54 -2.34
C PHE A 140 -24.67 -30.65 -1.99
N PHE A 141 -24.57 -29.96 -0.84
CA PHE A 141 -25.54 -28.97 -0.40
C PHE A 141 -25.04 -27.58 -0.73
N ALA A 142 -25.87 -26.79 -1.42
CA ALA A 142 -25.52 -25.40 -1.78
C ALA A 142 -25.69 -24.49 -0.55
N LEU A 143 -24.62 -23.86 -0.07
CA LEU A 143 -24.64 -23.07 1.17
C LEU A 143 -25.63 -21.89 1.12
N ARG A 144 -25.80 -21.25 -0.05
CA ARG A 144 -26.79 -20.18 -0.28
C ARG A 144 -28.26 -20.57 0.06
N LYS A 145 -28.54 -21.84 0.12
CA LYS A 145 -29.90 -22.36 0.46
C LYS A 145 -30.12 -22.51 1.95
N ALA A 146 -29.07 -22.28 2.79
CA ALA A 146 -29.15 -22.52 4.23
C ALA A 146 -30.10 -21.54 4.95
N ARG A 147 -30.33 -20.33 4.44
CA ARG A 147 -31.15 -19.30 5.09
C ARG A 147 -32.66 -19.36 4.77
N SER A 148 -33.07 -20.10 3.79
CA SER A 148 -34.43 -20.19 3.36
C SER A 148 -35.01 -21.58 3.66
N THR A 149 -36.00 -21.67 4.51
CA THR A 149 -36.69 -22.94 4.84
C THR A 149 -37.20 -23.64 3.56
N THR A 150 -37.81 -22.89 2.65
CA THR A 150 -38.31 -23.45 1.39
C THR A 150 -37.17 -23.95 0.51
N ALA A 151 -36.08 -23.17 0.40
CA ALA A 151 -34.89 -23.57 -0.40
C ALA A 151 -34.20 -24.79 0.21
N PHE A 152 -34.09 -24.86 1.54
CA PHE A 152 -33.58 -26.00 2.26
C PHE A 152 -34.45 -27.27 2.01
N LEU A 153 -35.75 -27.18 2.13
CA LEU A 153 -36.69 -28.30 1.89
C LEU A 153 -36.54 -28.82 0.44
N ASN A 154 -36.53 -27.92 -0.54
CA ASN A 154 -36.36 -28.30 -1.94
C ASN A 154 -35.02 -29.00 -2.19
N GLU A 155 -33.93 -28.49 -1.58
CA GLU A 155 -32.62 -29.12 -1.68
C GLU A 155 -32.55 -30.46 -0.97
N SER A 156 -33.19 -30.62 0.17
CA SER A 156 -33.31 -31.88 0.91
C SER A 156 -34.08 -32.94 0.10
N ILE A 157 -35.15 -32.56 -0.56
CA ILE A 157 -35.90 -33.45 -1.47
C ILE A 157 -35.04 -33.89 -2.66
N ARG A 158 -34.26 -32.94 -3.24
CA ARG A 158 -33.32 -33.27 -4.33
C ARG A 158 -32.28 -34.28 -3.84
N ILE A 159 -31.62 -34.01 -2.71
CA ILE A 159 -30.58 -34.89 -2.14
C ILE A 159 -31.16 -36.29 -1.86
N SER A 160 -32.34 -36.37 -1.22
CA SER A 160 -32.99 -37.64 -0.94
C SER A 160 -33.28 -38.45 -2.20
N LYS A 161 -33.87 -37.81 -3.22
CA LYS A 161 -34.15 -38.46 -4.51
C LYS A 161 -32.92 -38.93 -5.24
N ASP A 162 -31.86 -38.11 -5.25
CA ASP A 162 -30.65 -38.36 -6.04
C ASP A 162 -29.66 -39.32 -5.38
N THR A 163 -29.74 -39.46 -4.04
CA THR A 163 -28.78 -40.26 -3.26
C THR A 163 -29.43 -41.49 -2.59
N ASN A 164 -30.74 -41.45 -2.37
CA ASN A 164 -31.50 -42.42 -1.56
C ASN A 164 -30.87 -42.66 -0.17
N ASP A 165 -30.38 -41.59 0.48
CA ASP A 165 -29.59 -41.60 1.72
C ASP A 165 -30.11 -40.49 2.67
N ASP A 166 -30.93 -40.88 3.63
CA ASP A 166 -31.57 -39.92 4.58
C ASP A 166 -30.56 -39.39 5.63
N GLU A 167 -29.45 -40.06 5.84
CA GLU A 167 -28.39 -39.57 6.73
C GLU A 167 -27.82 -38.25 6.20
N LEU A 168 -27.70 -38.09 4.90
CA LEU A 168 -27.22 -36.85 4.27
C LEU A 168 -28.16 -35.67 4.55
N ILE A 169 -29.46 -35.91 4.70
CA ILE A 169 -30.41 -34.85 5.07
C ILE A 169 -30.16 -34.41 6.51
N SER A 170 -29.91 -35.35 7.41
CA SER A 170 -29.56 -35.04 8.80
C SER A 170 -28.28 -34.23 8.91
N ARG A 171 -27.28 -34.56 8.09
CA ARG A 171 -26.03 -33.78 7.98
C ARG A 171 -26.27 -32.40 7.40
N ALA A 172 -27.10 -32.25 6.39
CA ALA A 172 -27.52 -30.95 5.85
C ALA A 172 -28.23 -30.09 6.90
N GLN A 173 -29.14 -30.68 7.69
CA GLN A 173 -29.79 -29.98 8.79
C GLN A 173 -28.79 -29.52 9.86
N ASN A 174 -27.86 -30.38 10.26
CA ASN A 174 -26.81 -30.02 11.21
C ASN A 174 -25.92 -28.88 10.67
N LEU A 175 -25.57 -28.89 9.37
CA LEU A 175 -24.85 -27.79 8.72
C LEU A 175 -25.62 -26.48 8.83
N VAL A 176 -26.90 -26.49 8.44
CA VAL A 176 -27.75 -25.28 8.46
C VAL A 176 -27.87 -24.75 9.89
N ASP A 177 -28.10 -25.62 10.87
CA ASP A 177 -28.18 -25.26 12.29
C ASP A 177 -26.87 -24.60 12.78
N LYS A 178 -25.70 -25.17 12.43
CA LYS A 178 -24.41 -24.63 12.82
C LYS A 178 -24.14 -23.26 12.18
N ILE A 179 -24.51 -23.05 10.93
CA ILE A 179 -24.34 -21.76 10.25
C ILE A 179 -25.31 -20.70 10.79
N THR A 180 -26.62 -21.03 10.86
CA THR A 180 -27.65 -20.05 11.21
C THR A 180 -27.64 -19.69 12.69
N LYS A 181 -27.30 -20.63 13.58
CA LYS A 181 -27.22 -20.43 15.03
C LYS A 181 -25.85 -19.97 15.52
N TYR A 182 -24.89 -19.75 14.61
CA TYR A 182 -23.57 -19.28 15.00
C TYR A 182 -23.63 -17.84 15.57
N ARG A 183 -23.03 -17.66 16.74
CA ARG A 183 -23.05 -16.40 17.48
C ARG A 183 -21.80 -15.60 17.19
N LEU A 184 -21.97 -14.46 16.53
CA LEU A 184 -20.91 -13.48 16.28
C LEU A 184 -20.74 -12.61 17.51
N ALA A 185 -19.52 -12.54 18.04
CA ALA A 185 -19.16 -11.52 19.02
C ALA A 185 -19.02 -10.17 18.29
N VAL A 186 -19.84 -9.21 18.70
CA VAL A 186 -19.85 -7.86 18.13
C VAL A 186 -19.54 -6.87 19.23
N THR A 187 -18.64 -5.94 18.96
CA THR A 187 -18.42 -4.75 19.78
C THR A 187 -19.10 -3.58 19.08
N GLU A 188 -20.07 -2.97 19.72
CA GLU A 188 -20.78 -1.81 19.20
C GLU A 188 -20.25 -0.53 19.87
N LEU A 189 -19.86 0.43 19.05
CA LEU A 189 -19.47 1.77 19.46
C LEU A 189 -20.64 2.69 19.18
N SER A 190 -21.25 3.29 20.20
CA SER A 190 -22.35 4.24 20.05
C SER A 190 -21.86 5.66 20.30
N GLY A 191 -22.19 6.58 19.40
CA GLY A 191 -21.76 7.97 19.47
C GLY A 191 -20.30 8.20 19.11
N GLY A 192 -19.75 9.35 19.52
CA GLY A 192 -18.43 9.77 19.14
C GLY A 192 -18.35 10.41 17.75
N THR A 193 -17.14 10.81 17.35
CA THR A 193 -16.89 11.42 16.03
C THR A 193 -16.29 10.42 15.04
N VAL A 194 -16.30 10.76 13.75
CA VAL A 194 -15.64 9.98 12.69
C VAL A 194 -14.16 9.78 13.01
N GLU A 195 -13.50 10.83 13.49
CA GLU A 195 -12.06 10.78 13.86
C GLU A 195 -11.80 9.79 14.98
N GLN A 196 -12.71 9.70 15.98
CA GLN A 196 -12.61 8.72 17.07
C GLN A 196 -12.83 7.30 16.57
N ALA A 197 -13.82 7.08 15.70
CA ALA A 197 -14.05 5.77 15.10
C ALA A 197 -12.84 5.30 14.27
N ILE A 198 -12.26 6.19 13.48
CA ILE A 198 -11.03 5.95 12.69
C ILE A 198 -9.84 5.65 13.62
N GLU A 199 -9.69 6.40 14.72
CA GLU A 199 -8.60 6.17 15.68
C GLU A 199 -8.71 4.79 16.35
N ILE A 200 -9.92 4.38 16.74
CA ILE A 200 -10.19 3.05 17.33
C ILE A 200 -9.85 1.96 16.30
N PHE A 201 -10.31 2.13 15.06
CA PHE A 201 -9.99 1.22 13.98
C PHE A 201 -8.47 1.04 13.78
N THR A 202 -7.71 2.16 13.79
CA THR A 202 -6.25 2.12 13.68
C THR A 202 -5.59 1.33 14.80
N ARG A 203 -6.06 1.54 16.03
CA ARG A 203 -5.51 0.87 17.21
C ARG A 203 -5.75 -0.64 17.18
N LEU A 204 -6.93 -1.07 16.73
CA LEU A 204 -7.30 -2.48 16.66
C LEU A 204 -6.58 -3.22 15.53
N ASN A 205 -6.34 -2.55 14.40
CA ASN A 205 -5.65 -3.15 13.26
C ASN A 205 -4.10 -3.15 13.36
N ARG A 206 -3.53 -2.80 14.52
CA ARG A 206 -2.06 -2.79 14.71
C ARG A 206 -1.39 -4.14 14.51
N GLU A 207 -2.09 -5.23 14.76
CA GLU A 207 -1.59 -6.61 14.59
C GLU A 207 -1.93 -7.23 13.23
N GLY A 208 -2.84 -6.59 12.45
CA GLY A 208 -3.21 -6.97 11.09
C GLY A 208 -2.51 -6.12 10.01
N ARG A 209 -2.89 -6.26 8.75
CA ARG A 209 -2.47 -5.34 7.67
C ARG A 209 -2.96 -3.94 7.99
N ARG A 210 -2.02 -3.02 8.18
CA ARG A 210 -2.30 -1.61 8.48
C ARG A 210 -3.16 -1.01 7.38
N VAL A 211 -4.27 -0.36 7.77
CA VAL A 211 -4.94 0.60 6.90
C VAL A 211 -3.97 1.73 6.64
N SER A 212 -3.85 2.12 5.40
CA SER A 212 -2.92 3.16 5.03
C SER A 212 -3.42 4.53 5.53
N GLU A 213 -2.51 5.40 5.92
CA GLU A 213 -2.87 6.75 6.37
C GLU A 213 -3.62 7.53 5.28
N ILE A 214 -3.41 7.20 3.99
CA ILE A 214 -4.11 7.80 2.86
C ILE A 214 -5.60 7.42 2.83
N ASP A 215 -5.96 6.20 3.29
CA ASP A 215 -7.35 5.80 3.37
C ASP A 215 -8.11 6.61 4.42
N TYR A 216 -7.41 7.05 5.49
CA TYR A 216 -7.97 7.99 6.46
C TYR A 216 -8.18 9.38 5.88
N VAL A 217 -7.19 9.88 5.15
CA VAL A 217 -7.31 11.19 4.48
C VAL A 217 -8.50 11.14 3.53
N ARG A 218 -8.67 10.04 2.79
CA ARG A 218 -9.82 9.83 1.89
C ARG A 218 -11.16 9.84 2.64
N ALA A 219 -11.25 9.14 3.77
CA ALA A 219 -12.46 9.10 4.59
C ALA A 219 -12.88 10.49 5.10
N LEU A 220 -11.91 11.25 5.58
CA LEU A 220 -12.15 12.59 6.12
C LEU A 220 -12.39 13.63 5.01
N SER A 221 -11.82 13.46 3.82
CA SER A 221 -11.99 14.39 2.71
C SER A 221 -13.35 14.27 2.02
N LYS A 222 -13.91 13.08 1.91
CA LYS A 222 -15.23 12.85 1.31
C LYS A 222 -16.39 13.50 2.09
N LYS A 223 -16.23 13.72 3.39
CA LYS A 223 -17.22 14.45 4.22
C LYS A 223 -17.57 15.85 3.69
N SER A 224 -16.69 16.45 2.91
CA SER A 224 -16.90 17.79 2.34
C SER A 224 -17.33 17.80 0.87
N GLY A 225 -17.58 16.65 0.26
CA GLY A 225 -18.00 16.55 -1.16
C GLY A 225 -16.90 16.91 -2.16
N SER A 226 -15.63 16.90 -1.74
CA SER A 226 -14.51 17.26 -2.60
C SER A 226 -13.88 16.04 -3.24
N ASP A 227 -13.80 16.01 -4.57
CA ASP A 227 -13.11 14.96 -5.36
C ASP A 227 -11.60 15.24 -5.53
N GLN A 228 -11.07 16.27 -4.89
CA GLN A 228 -9.68 16.72 -5.11
C GLN A 228 -8.65 15.66 -4.74
N LEU A 229 -8.88 14.92 -3.63
CA LEU A 229 -7.97 13.85 -3.24
C LEU A 229 -7.97 12.70 -4.25
N ASP A 230 -9.14 12.26 -4.70
CA ASP A 230 -9.25 11.17 -5.67
C ASP A 230 -8.60 11.58 -7.00
N LYS A 231 -8.84 12.81 -7.49
CA LYS A 231 -8.15 13.38 -8.67
C LYS A 231 -6.62 13.41 -8.51
N LEU A 232 -6.13 13.79 -7.32
CA LEU A 232 -4.71 13.78 -7.01
C LEU A 232 -4.13 12.36 -7.07
N LEU A 233 -4.79 11.40 -6.44
CA LEU A 233 -4.33 10.02 -6.39
C LEU A 233 -4.33 9.34 -7.77
N GLU A 234 -5.38 9.58 -8.56
CA GLU A 234 -5.47 9.11 -9.95
C GLU A 234 -4.39 9.76 -10.83
N GLY A 235 -4.17 11.06 -10.69
CA GLY A 235 -3.13 11.77 -11.41
C GLY A 235 -1.73 11.30 -11.05
N ILE A 236 -1.43 11.08 -9.76
CA ILE A 236 -0.16 10.51 -9.29
C ILE A 236 0.05 9.12 -9.90
N ALA A 237 -0.96 8.25 -9.86
CA ALA A 237 -0.88 6.91 -10.44
C ALA A 237 -0.62 6.98 -11.95
N SER A 238 -1.33 7.84 -12.68
CA SER A 238 -1.16 8.03 -14.13
C SER A 238 0.25 8.48 -14.51
N ILE A 239 0.86 9.40 -13.73
CA ILE A 239 2.23 9.87 -13.98
C ILE A 239 3.24 8.74 -13.70
N ILE A 240 3.05 8.00 -12.61
CA ILE A 240 3.91 6.87 -12.25
C ILE A 240 3.88 5.80 -13.36
N ASP A 241 2.70 5.44 -13.84
CA ASP A 241 2.51 4.46 -14.92
C ASP A 241 3.09 4.97 -16.25
N LYS A 242 2.90 6.27 -16.57
CA LYS A 242 3.44 6.89 -17.78
C LYS A 242 4.96 6.75 -17.90
N TYR A 243 5.67 6.87 -16.77
CA TYR A 243 7.13 6.83 -16.73
C TYR A 243 7.70 5.49 -16.25
N ASP A 244 6.85 4.49 -15.99
CA ASP A 244 7.23 3.22 -15.36
C ASP A 244 8.11 3.43 -14.11
N PHE A 245 7.74 4.43 -13.29
CA PHE A 245 8.52 4.82 -12.11
C PHE A 245 8.13 3.96 -10.91
N ASN A 246 8.97 2.98 -10.58
CA ASN A 246 8.63 1.99 -9.57
C ASN A 246 8.63 2.56 -8.14
N GLN A 247 7.52 2.30 -7.43
CA GLN A 247 7.35 2.56 -6.00
C GLN A 247 6.70 1.35 -5.32
N LYS A 248 7.30 0.82 -4.27
CA LYS A 248 6.85 -0.41 -3.62
C LYS A 248 5.70 -0.19 -2.64
N ASP A 249 5.61 0.98 -2.01
CA ASP A 249 4.57 1.37 -1.05
C ASP A 249 3.88 2.66 -1.52
N GLY A 250 3.00 2.49 -2.51
CA GLY A 250 2.30 3.60 -3.14
C GLY A 250 1.55 4.50 -2.18
N SER A 251 0.91 3.94 -1.16
CA SER A 251 0.08 4.72 -0.23
C SER A 251 0.91 5.69 0.62
N ASN A 252 2.04 5.26 1.13
CA ASN A 252 2.93 6.10 1.93
C ASN A 252 3.64 7.16 1.07
N PHE A 253 4.04 6.81 -0.15
CA PHE A 253 4.61 7.74 -1.12
C PHE A 253 3.60 8.85 -1.45
N ASN A 254 2.37 8.48 -1.85
CA ASN A 254 1.34 9.43 -2.21
C ASN A 254 1.03 10.42 -1.08
N LEU A 255 0.90 9.90 0.15
CA LEU A 255 0.65 10.74 1.31
C LEU A 255 1.78 11.76 1.54
N LYS A 256 3.04 11.33 1.44
CA LYS A 256 4.19 12.22 1.60
C LYS A 256 4.27 13.30 0.55
N ILE A 257 3.98 12.99 -0.71
CA ILE A 257 3.87 13.99 -1.79
C ILE A 257 2.79 15.03 -1.45
N ILE A 258 1.63 14.58 -0.99
CA ILE A 258 0.53 15.48 -0.61
C ILE A 258 0.90 16.31 0.62
N GLN A 259 1.51 15.72 1.65
CA GLN A 259 1.99 16.46 2.83
C GLN A 259 2.96 17.57 2.44
N LEU A 260 3.93 17.27 1.57
CA LEU A 260 4.89 18.25 1.05
C LEU A 260 4.20 19.41 0.33
N ALA A 261 3.24 19.10 -0.52
CA ALA A 261 2.49 20.11 -1.28
C ALA A 261 1.69 21.05 -0.37
N PHE A 262 1.14 20.53 0.72
CA PHE A 262 0.41 21.35 1.71
C PHE A 262 1.31 22.02 2.76
N GLY A 263 2.62 21.82 2.69
CA GLY A 263 3.57 22.42 3.64
C GLY A 263 3.61 21.73 4.99
N PHE A 264 3.14 20.49 5.08
CA PHE A 264 3.16 19.72 6.33
C PHE A 264 4.44 18.89 6.48
N PRO A 265 4.86 18.64 7.73
CA PRO A 265 5.99 17.77 8.03
C PRO A 265 5.76 16.34 7.52
N VAL A 266 6.84 15.71 7.04
CA VAL A 266 6.83 14.35 6.48
C VAL A 266 7.38 13.33 7.48
N TYR A 267 8.26 13.76 8.38
CA TYR A 267 9.02 12.90 9.28
C TYR A 267 8.81 13.21 10.76
N THR A 268 8.49 14.46 11.12
CA THR A 268 8.40 14.89 12.52
C THR A 268 7.01 14.77 13.12
N ASP A 269 5.96 14.86 12.30
CA ASP A 269 4.57 14.74 12.76
C ASP A 269 3.89 13.47 12.22
N LYS A 270 3.70 12.50 13.11
CA LYS A 270 2.99 11.24 12.79
C LYS A 270 1.50 11.43 12.49
N ASN A 271 0.93 12.58 12.83
CA ASN A 271 -0.48 12.90 12.62
C ASN A 271 -0.69 13.93 11.49
N ALA A 272 0.34 14.26 10.72
CA ALA A 272 0.26 15.25 9.63
C ALA A 272 -0.84 14.91 8.60
N TRP A 273 -1.21 13.64 8.44
CA TRP A 273 -2.32 13.21 7.61
C TRP A 273 -3.67 13.85 8.04
N LYS A 274 -3.89 14.11 9.34
CA LYS A 274 -5.10 14.80 9.83
C LYS A 274 -5.15 16.23 9.34
N LEU A 275 -4.00 16.90 9.27
CA LEU A 275 -3.87 18.26 8.75
C LEU A 275 -4.11 18.29 7.23
N VAL A 276 -3.61 17.28 6.50
CA VAL A 276 -3.91 17.12 5.07
C VAL A 276 -5.41 17.00 4.86
N ALA A 277 -6.08 16.11 5.60
CA ALA A 277 -7.51 15.88 5.49
C ALA A 277 -8.33 17.16 5.74
N SER A 278 -7.93 17.99 6.70
CA SER A 278 -8.61 19.27 7.00
C SER A 278 -8.38 20.32 5.90
N ARG A 279 -7.21 20.31 5.24
CA ARG A 279 -6.80 21.33 4.26
C ARG A 279 -7.23 21.03 2.83
N ILE A 280 -7.26 19.77 2.44
CA ILE A 280 -7.58 19.38 1.06
C ILE A 280 -8.99 19.79 0.63
N ASN A 281 -9.87 20.00 1.60
CA ASN A 281 -11.28 20.32 1.39
C ASN A 281 -11.60 21.83 1.42
N THR A 282 -10.60 22.69 1.58
CA THR A 282 -10.83 24.13 1.58
C THR A 282 -10.84 24.65 0.14
N ASN A 283 -11.87 25.40 -0.26
CA ASN A 283 -12.07 25.96 -1.61
C ASN A 283 -10.92 26.86 -2.12
N GLN A 284 -9.89 27.09 -1.33
CA GLN A 284 -8.72 27.90 -1.69
C GLN A 284 -7.70 27.16 -2.58
N ASN A 285 -7.95 25.89 -2.93
CA ASN A 285 -6.95 25.00 -3.52
C ASN A 285 -7.32 24.53 -4.94
N GLU A 286 -8.12 25.28 -5.71
CA GLU A 286 -8.56 24.85 -7.05
C GLU A 286 -7.41 24.46 -8.01
N ASN A 287 -6.25 25.12 -7.86
CA ASN A 287 -5.06 24.84 -8.70
C ASN A 287 -4.03 23.90 -8.05
N ILE A 288 -4.28 23.37 -6.85
CA ILE A 288 -3.26 22.60 -6.14
C ILE A 288 -3.02 21.25 -6.81
N VAL A 289 -4.07 20.64 -7.37
CA VAL A 289 -3.98 19.33 -8.06
C VAL A 289 -3.00 19.45 -9.22
N ASP A 290 -3.23 20.40 -10.14
CA ASP A 290 -2.37 20.58 -11.31
C ASP A 290 -0.93 20.93 -10.93
N LYS A 291 -0.75 21.76 -9.90
CA LYS A 291 0.59 22.13 -9.40
C LYS A 291 1.34 20.95 -8.83
N VAL A 292 0.67 20.09 -8.05
CA VAL A 292 1.27 18.88 -7.48
C VAL A 292 1.64 17.89 -8.58
N LEU A 293 0.73 17.66 -9.52
CA LEU A 293 0.96 16.71 -10.62
C LEU A 293 2.10 17.17 -11.52
N LYS A 294 2.16 18.47 -11.84
CA LYS A 294 3.27 19.04 -12.61
C LYS A 294 4.61 18.87 -11.87
N ALA A 295 4.67 19.25 -10.61
CA ALA A 295 5.91 19.12 -9.83
C ALA A 295 6.36 17.65 -9.68
N LEU A 296 5.42 16.72 -9.55
CA LEU A 296 5.73 15.29 -9.51
C LEU A 296 6.26 14.80 -10.86
N GLU A 297 5.65 15.21 -11.96
CA GLU A 297 6.09 14.87 -13.30
C GLU A 297 7.50 15.40 -13.58
N ASP A 298 7.76 16.67 -13.25
CA ASP A 298 9.08 17.30 -13.38
C ASP A 298 10.13 16.58 -12.52
N SER A 299 9.76 16.15 -11.31
CA SER A 299 10.66 15.40 -10.41
C SER A 299 11.00 14.02 -10.94
N ILE A 300 10.03 13.30 -11.48
CA ILE A 300 10.23 11.98 -12.09
C ILE A 300 11.03 12.11 -13.38
N TYR A 301 10.72 13.10 -14.21
CA TYR A 301 11.48 13.38 -15.42
C TYR A 301 12.97 13.69 -15.11
N PHE A 302 13.22 14.56 -14.13
CA PHE A 302 14.57 14.84 -13.66
C PHE A 302 15.29 13.58 -13.14
N SER A 303 14.57 12.74 -12.38
CA SER A 303 15.12 11.48 -11.87
C SER A 303 15.57 10.57 -13.00
N ILE A 304 14.75 10.43 -14.04
CA ILE A 304 15.03 9.52 -15.17
C ILE A 304 16.07 10.10 -16.12
N ASP A 305 15.91 11.37 -16.49
CA ASP A 305 16.73 11.99 -17.53
C ASP A 305 18.11 12.43 -17.02
N ASN A 306 18.16 13.08 -15.85
CA ASN A 306 19.38 13.67 -15.30
C ASN A 306 20.11 12.73 -14.33
N LEU A 307 19.37 11.94 -13.52
CA LEU A 307 19.96 11.03 -12.53
C LEU A 307 19.97 9.57 -12.99
N LYS A 308 19.30 9.24 -14.10
CA LYS A 308 19.13 7.86 -14.60
C LYS A 308 18.52 6.91 -13.57
N LEU A 309 17.61 7.42 -12.72
CA LEU A 309 16.90 6.66 -11.68
C LEU A 309 15.47 6.41 -12.12
N LYS A 310 15.07 5.14 -12.23
CA LYS A 310 13.70 4.69 -12.60
C LYS A 310 12.85 4.30 -11.39
N SER A 311 13.36 4.47 -10.18
CA SER A 311 12.67 4.10 -8.95
C SER A 311 13.16 4.90 -7.75
N ILE A 312 12.27 5.21 -6.82
CA ILE A 312 12.66 5.84 -5.54
C ILE A 312 13.60 4.97 -4.70
N TYR A 313 13.62 3.65 -4.95
CA TYR A 313 14.52 2.71 -4.26
C TYR A 313 15.94 2.74 -4.77
N GLN A 314 16.16 3.30 -5.95
CA GLN A 314 17.51 3.52 -6.49
C GLN A 314 18.18 4.76 -5.90
N TYR A 315 17.41 5.66 -5.28
CA TYR A 315 17.97 6.79 -4.55
C TYR A 315 18.84 6.31 -3.37
N PRO A 316 20.01 6.89 -3.15
CA PRO A 316 20.79 6.65 -1.93
C PRO A 316 19.94 6.84 -0.68
N TYR A 317 19.18 7.92 -0.63
CA TYR A 317 18.20 8.23 0.40
C TYR A 317 16.87 8.64 -0.25
N ILE A 318 15.77 8.00 0.12
CA ILE A 318 14.43 8.32 -0.40
C ILE A 318 14.08 9.80 -0.17
N THR A 319 14.55 10.36 0.92
CA THR A 319 14.38 11.79 1.25
C THR A 319 14.84 12.72 0.13
N GLN A 320 15.86 12.35 -0.64
CA GLN A 320 16.35 13.17 -1.76
C GLN A 320 15.28 13.35 -2.84
N PHE A 321 14.44 12.34 -3.10
CA PHE A 321 13.31 12.51 -4.00
C PHE A 321 12.32 13.54 -3.49
N TYR A 322 12.02 13.54 -2.17
CA TYR A 322 11.12 14.51 -1.57
C TYR A 322 11.69 15.93 -1.57
N MET A 323 13.02 16.09 -1.42
CA MET A 323 13.71 17.37 -1.57
C MET A 323 13.58 17.89 -3.01
N ILE A 324 13.80 17.04 -4.01
CA ILE A 324 13.66 17.36 -5.44
C ILE A 324 12.19 17.75 -5.73
N PHE A 325 11.21 17.01 -5.22
CA PHE A 325 9.80 17.36 -5.38
C PHE A 325 9.48 18.74 -4.76
N ALA A 326 9.98 19.01 -3.56
CA ALA A 326 9.77 20.30 -2.89
C ALA A 326 10.37 21.48 -3.69
N TYR A 327 11.52 21.26 -4.34
CA TYR A 327 12.15 22.22 -5.23
C TYR A 327 11.27 22.52 -6.45
N PHE A 328 10.85 21.49 -7.19
CA PHE A 328 9.98 21.68 -8.37
C PHE A 328 8.61 22.28 -8.02
N TYR A 329 8.07 21.92 -6.87
CA TYR A 329 6.75 22.42 -6.43
C TYR A 329 6.73 23.94 -6.18
N ASN A 330 7.84 24.52 -5.73
CA ASN A 330 7.89 25.92 -5.32
C ASN A 330 8.65 26.84 -6.28
N ASN A 331 9.38 26.30 -7.26
CA ASN A 331 10.17 27.08 -8.19
C ASN A 331 9.56 27.06 -9.60
N ASN A 332 9.64 28.18 -10.32
CA ASN A 332 9.17 28.30 -11.70
C ASN A 332 10.30 28.22 -12.73
N SER A 333 11.56 28.28 -12.30
CA SER A 333 12.75 28.11 -13.13
C SER A 333 13.67 27.11 -12.49
N TYR A 334 14.26 26.24 -13.30
CA TYR A 334 15.02 25.08 -12.82
C TYR A 334 16.45 25.12 -13.35
N ASP A 335 17.39 24.94 -12.43
CA ASP A 335 18.79 24.68 -12.75
C ASP A 335 19.10 23.20 -12.52
N TYR A 336 18.97 22.41 -13.58
CA TYR A 336 19.12 20.94 -13.52
C TYR A 336 20.55 20.51 -13.16
N GLU A 337 21.57 21.20 -13.69
CA GLU A 337 22.98 20.86 -13.40
C GLU A 337 23.30 21.12 -11.93
N ARG A 338 22.86 22.23 -11.42
CA ARG A 338 23.03 22.57 -10.01
C ARG A 338 22.31 21.56 -9.12
N LEU A 339 21.04 21.22 -9.43
CA LEU A 339 20.26 20.26 -8.65
C LEU A 339 20.90 18.87 -8.69
N LYS A 340 21.49 18.47 -9.82
CA LYS A 340 22.23 17.21 -9.98
C LYS A 340 23.49 17.19 -9.11
N ASN A 341 24.27 18.27 -9.12
CA ASN A 341 25.47 18.37 -8.29
C ASN A 341 25.15 18.31 -6.80
N GLU A 342 24.07 18.98 -6.38
CA GLU A 342 23.60 18.91 -4.99
C GLU A 342 23.11 17.54 -4.59
N PHE A 343 22.41 16.83 -5.48
CA PHE A 343 22.03 15.45 -5.24
C PHE A 343 23.24 14.58 -4.90
N TYR A 344 24.33 14.66 -5.71
CA TYR A 344 25.55 13.89 -5.46
C TYR A 344 26.26 14.33 -4.18
N TYR A 345 26.39 15.62 -3.98
CA TYR A 345 27.02 16.16 -2.77
C TYR A 345 26.31 15.69 -1.51
N ALA A 346 24.99 15.86 -1.45
CA ALA A 346 24.18 15.44 -0.32
C ALA A 346 24.27 13.92 -0.07
N ALA A 347 24.31 13.12 -1.13
CA ALA A 347 24.43 11.67 -1.03
C ALA A 347 25.80 11.24 -0.50
N ILE A 348 26.90 11.84 -1.01
CA ILE A 348 28.28 11.54 -0.60
C ILE A 348 28.49 11.91 0.87
N LYS A 349 27.95 13.04 1.30
CA LYS A 349 28.07 13.51 2.68
C LYS A 349 27.09 12.84 3.66
N GLY A 350 26.20 12.01 3.16
CA GLY A 350 25.22 11.33 4.02
C GLY A 350 24.20 12.26 4.66
N ILE A 351 24.04 13.46 4.16
CA ILE A 351 23.22 14.52 4.74
C ILE A 351 21.77 14.10 4.95
N PRO A 352 21.09 13.39 4.01
CA PRO A 352 19.71 12.95 4.22
C PRO A 352 19.53 11.84 5.28
N GLN A 353 20.62 11.34 5.85
CA GLN A 353 20.59 10.30 6.91
C GLN A 353 20.46 10.87 8.33
N THR A 354 20.24 12.15 8.44
CA THR A 354 20.13 12.86 9.72
C THR A 354 18.83 12.55 10.47
N ASN A 355 18.67 13.12 11.65
CA ASN A 355 17.44 12.95 12.42
C ASN A 355 16.22 13.61 11.72
N PRO A 356 14.98 13.22 12.06
CA PRO A 356 13.77 13.74 11.42
C PRO A 356 13.67 15.26 11.36
N SER A 357 14.10 15.96 12.42
CA SER A 357 14.04 17.43 12.48
C SER A 357 14.97 18.09 11.47
N THR A 358 16.17 17.55 11.32
CA THR A 358 17.13 18.05 10.33
C THR A 358 16.68 17.76 8.90
N THR A 359 16.08 16.58 8.69
CA THR A 359 15.50 16.21 7.40
C THR A 359 14.39 17.19 6.97
N GLU A 360 13.52 17.60 7.88
CA GLU A 360 12.49 18.61 7.60
C GLU A 360 13.11 19.97 7.22
N LYS A 361 14.12 20.41 7.93
CA LYS A 361 14.83 21.65 7.58
C LYS A 361 15.43 21.60 6.18
N LEU A 362 16.00 20.46 5.78
CA LEU A 362 16.54 20.27 4.43
C LEU A 362 15.41 20.36 3.38
N ILE A 363 14.29 19.73 3.60
CA ILE A 363 13.12 19.83 2.70
C ILE A 363 12.67 21.30 2.59
N ASP A 364 12.64 22.03 3.69
CA ASP A 364 12.26 23.45 3.70
C ASP A 364 13.26 24.32 2.93
N TYR A 365 14.55 24.02 2.95
CA TYR A 365 15.54 24.69 2.10
C TYR A 365 15.19 24.56 0.62
N TYR A 366 14.95 23.33 0.16
CA TYR A 366 14.58 23.08 -1.23
C TYR A 366 13.23 23.72 -1.60
N ARG A 367 12.28 23.72 -0.67
CA ARG A 367 10.99 24.37 -0.83
C ARG A 367 11.12 25.89 -1.04
N ASN A 368 12.11 26.51 -0.44
CA ASN A 368 12.37 27.94 -0.58
C ASN A 368 13.28 28.29 -1.77
N GLY A 369 13.59 27.34 -2.64
CA GLY A 369 14.44 27.53 -3.82
C GLY A 369 15.92 27.64 -3.49
N PHE A 370 16.27 27.44 -2.24
CA PHE A 370 17.66 27.43 -1.83
C PHE A 370 18.29 26.09 -2.22
N CYS A 371 19.34 26.20 -2.95
CA CYS A 371 20.23 25.12 -3.18
C CYS A 371 21.25 25.10 -2.06
N PHE A 372 21.49 23.93 -1.56
CA PHE A 372 22.29 23.54 -0.45
C PHE A 372 23.73 24.11 -0.44
N LEU A 373 24.28 24.38 -1.59
CA LEU A 373 25.68 24.78 -1.76
C LEU A 373 25.96 26.26 -1.57
N SER A 374 24.94 27.13 -1.52
CA SER A 374 25.14 28.59 -1.48
C SER A 374 25.07 29.23 -0.09
N GLU A 375 24.49 28.54 0.92
CA GLU A 375 24.28 29.12 2.26
C GLU A 375 24.80 28.22 3.41
N PHE A 376 25.75 27.38 3.12
CA PHE A 376 26.15 26.24 3.95
C PHE A 376 27.06 26.59 5.15
N ASP A 377 27.52 27.82 5.28
CA ASP A 377 28.46 28.16 6.35
C ASP A 377 27.83 27.98 7.75
N ASP A 378 26.53 28.22 7.91
CA ASP A 378 25.85 28.04 9.20
C ASP A 378 25.46 26.59 9.51
N LEU A 379 25.42 25.70 8.49
CA LEU A 379 25.04 24.29 8.67
C LEU A 379 26.25 23.34 8.61
N LYS A 380 27.45 23.84 8.30
CA LYS A 380 28.69 23.05 8.24
C LYS A 380 28.94 22.24 9.50
N ASP A 381 28.71 22.83 10.66
CA ASP A 381 28.99 22.19 11.96
C ASP A 381 28.04 21.03 12.28
N TYR A 382 26.87 20.96 11.66
CA TYR A 382 25.88 19.92 11.92
C TYR A 382 26.02 18.67 11.04
N PHE A 383 26.65 18.79 9.86
CA PHE A 383 26.53 17.78 8.80
C PHE A 383 27.84 17.02 8.45
N PHE A 384 28.96 17.37 9.06
CA PHE A 384 30.28 16.94 8.59
C PHE A 384 30.93 15.76 9.31
N THR A 385 30.19 14.78 9.80
CA THR A 385 30.81 13.72 10.59
C THR A 385 31.22 12.45 9.84
N SER A 386 30.73 12.20 8.62
CA SER A 386 31.17 10.99 7.88
C SER A 386 30.89 11.07 6.39
N ASP A 387 31.89 10.72 5.58
CA ASP A 387 31.67 10.43 4.16
C ASP A 387 30.92 9.12 4.01
N THR A 388 29.79 9.14 3.31
CA THR A 388 28.93 7.97 3.14
C THR A 388 29.57 6.89 2.27
N LEU A 389 30.46 7.30 1.36
CA LEU A 389 31.08 6.40 0.43
C LEU A 389 32.47 5.98 0.90
N LYS A 390 32.55 4.80 1.52
CA LYS A 390 33.79 4.12 1.85
C LYS A 390 33.88 2.86 1.00
N LEU A 391 34.76 2.87 0.01
CA LEU A 391 34.96 1.73 -0.90
C LEU A 391 35.45 0.47 -0.19
N GLU A 392 35.98 0.64 1.01
CA GLU A 392 36.40 -0.43 1.93
C GLU A 392 35.25 -1.07 2.69
N ASP A 393 34.06 -0.44 2.71
CA ASP A 393 32.90 -0.98 3.38
C ASP A 393 32.38 -2.25 2.70
N LYS A 394 31.77 -3.12 3.49
CA LYS A 394 31.11 -4.31 2.95
C LYS A 394 29.96 -3.93 2.03
N PHE A 395 29.91 -4.56 0.88
CA PHE A 395 28.81 -4.35 -0.08
C PHE A 395 27.46 -4.79 0.49
N ASN A 396 26.49 -3.88 0.43
CA ASN A 396 25.10 -4.16 0.67
C ASN A 396 24.27 -3.40 -0.38
N ALA A 397 23.58 -4.14 -1.26
CA ALA A 397 22.78 -3.57 -2.35
C ALA A 397 21.74 -2.55 -1.88
N SER A 398 21.29 -2.63 -0.64
CA SER A 398 20.31 -1.69 -0.05
C SER A 398 20.94 -0.46 0.60
N SER A 399 22.29 -0.42 0.75
CA SER A 399 22.98 0.71 1.37
C SER A 399 23.01 1.94 0.48
N ALA A 400 23.06 3.12 1.09
CA ALA A 400 23.17 4.38 0.37
C ALA A 400 24.43 4.44 -0.52
N SER A 401 25.56 3.96 0.01
CA SER A 401 26.84 3.91 -0.72
C SER A 401 26.77 3.02 -1.96
N SER A 402 26.14 1.85 -1.88
CA SER A 402 25.96 0.97 -3.04
C SER A 402 25.06 1.59 -4.12
N LYS A 403 23.97 2.22 -3.70
CA LYS A 403 23.06 2.92 -4.62
C LYS A 403 23.70 4.13 -5.26
N LEU A 404 24.50 4.88 -4.49
CA LEU A 404 25.23 6.03 -4.99
C LEU A 404 26.27 5.59 -6.02
N LEU A 405 27.07 4.57 -5.72
CA LEU A 405 28.05 4.02 -6.67
C LEU A 405 27.38 3.54 -7.96
N PHE A 406 26.27 2.79 -7.84
CA PHE A 406 25.48 2.37 -8.99
C PHE A 406 25.04 3.57 -9.84
N ASN A 407 24.49 4.60 -9.22
CA ASN A 407 24.00 5.78 -9.94
C ASN A 407 25.13 6.53 -10.67
N ILE A 408 26.28 6.66 -10.04
CA ILE A 408 27.45 7.29 -10.66
C ILE A 408 27.88 6.49 -11.90
N VAL A 409 28.03 5.18 -11.78
CA VAL A 409 28.40 4.31 -12.90
C VAL A 409 27.44 4.46 -14.07
N VAL A 410 26.12 4.38 -13.81
CA VAL A 410 25.09 4.51 -14.86
C VAL A 410 25.12 5.85 -15.57
N ASN A 411 25.44 6.94 -14.85
CA ASN A 411 25.46 8.28 -15.43
C ASN A 411 26.73 8.59 -16.26
N TYR A 412 27.83 7.89 -15.98
CA TYR A 412 29.13 8.20 -16.61
C TYR A 412 29.59 7.16 -17.64
N GLU A 413 28.88 6.05 -17.75
CA GLU A 413 29.13 5.08 -18.82
C GLU A 413 28.36 5.48 -20.09
N THR A 414 29.05 6.16 -20.99
CA THR A 414 28.51 6.65 -22.27
C THR A 414 28.37 5.57 -23.34
N ASP A 415 29.00 4.42 -23.18
CA ASP A 415 29.06 3.33 -24.18
C ASP A 415 28.00 2.21 -23.96
N MET A 416 27.13 2.34 -22.98
CA MET A 416 26.06 1.36 -22.76
C MET A 416 24.85 1.70 -23.62
N SER A 417 24.42 0.73 -24.44
CA SER A 417 23.20 0.89 -25.23
C SER A 417 21.98 1.09 -24.32
N SER A 418 21.04 1.92 -24.75
CA SER A 418 19.83 2.27 -23.99
C SER A 418 18.92 1.05 -23.65
N ASP A 419 19.20 -0.11 -24.25
CA ASP A 419 18.45 -1.36 -24.07
C ASP A 419 19.07 -2.34 -23.05
N ASP A 420 20.29 -2.08 -22.56
CA ASP A 420 20.93 -2.96 -21.59
C ASP A 420 20.49 -2.62 -20.16
N SER A 421 19.75 -3.52 -19.52
CA SER A 421 19.47 -3.42 -18.08
C SER A 421 20.77 -3.60 -17.30
N ILE A 422 21.17 -2.55 -16.56
CA ILE A 422 22.32 -2.64 -15.66
C ILE A 422 21.90 -3.44 -14.43
N GLU A 423 22.47 -4.61 -14.29
CA GLU A 423 22.25 -5.45 -13.13
C GLU A 423 23.48 -5.41 -12.20
N PHE A 424 23.21 -5.61 -10.89
CA PHE A 424 24.29 -5.90 -9.94
C PHE A 424 24.88 -7.27 -10.24
N ILE A 425 26.04 -7.31 -10.88
CA ILE A 425 26.70 -8.56 -11.18
C ILE A 425 27.73 -8.84 -10.11
N TYR A 426 27.51 -9.92 -9.39
CA TYR A 426 28.50 -10.50 -8.49
C TYR A 426 29.50 -11.28 -9.33
N PRO A 427 30.81 -10.93 -9.33
CA PRO A 427 31.78 -11.82 -9.96
C PRO A 427 31.68 -13.19 -9.29
N PRO A 428 31.64 -14.29 -10.05
CA PRO A 428 31.59 -15.63 -9.50
C PRO A 428 32.76 -15.86 -8.54
N LYS A 429 32.51 -16.52 -7.41
CA LYS A 429 33.50 -16.80 -6.35
C LYS A 429 34.82 -17.44 -6.84
N ASN A 430 34.81 -18.09 -7.98
CA ASN A 430 35.94 -18.74 -8.64
C ASN A 430 36.79 -17.79 -9.52
N LYS A 431 36.35 -16.56 -9.79
CA LYS A 431 37.10 -15.56 -10.59
C LYS A 431 37.89 -14.56 -9.74
N LEU A 432 37.67 -14.49 -8.43
CA LEU A 432 38.42 -13.60 -7.53
C LEU A 432 39.28 -14.39 -6.56
N ARG A 433 40.56 -13.97 -6.44
CA ARG A 433 41.62 -14.66 -5.69
C ARG A 433 41.45 -14.68 -4.16
N SER A 434 40.56 -13.88 -3.56
CA SER A 434 40.23 -13.94 -2.13
C SER A 434 38.78 -13.61 -1.80
N LYS A 435 38.23 -14.26 -0.74
CA LYS A 435 36.88 -14.01 -0.25
C LYS A 435 36.68 -12.60 0.34
N GLU A 436 37.71 -12.01 0.90
CA GLU A 436 37.68 -10.68 1.50
C GLU A 436 37.52 -9.59 0.43
N TYR A 437 38.26 -9.68 -0.65
CA TYR A 437 38.19 -8.74 -1.77
C TYR A 437 36.80 -8.70 -2.43
N SER A 438 36.13 -9.84 -2.55
CA SER A 438 34.82 -9.90 -3.20
C SER A 438 33.67 -9.31 -2.37
N SER A 439 33.90 -9.03 -1.10
CA SER A 439 32.88 -8.51 -0.18
C SER A 439 32.87 -6.98 -0.05
N LEU A 440 33.88 -6.30 -0.57
CA LEU A 440 34.02 -4.85 -0.45
C LEU A 440 33.19 -4.11 -1.50
N LEU A 441 32.68 -2.94 -1.16
CA LEU A 441 31.89 -2.08 -2.04
C LEU A 441 32.67 -1.74 -3.31
N GLY A 442 33.93 -1.34 -3.16
CA GLY A 442 34.82 -1.00 -4.28
C GLY A 442 35.14 -2.15 -5.24
N ASN A 443 34.85 -3.40 -4.88
CA ASN A 443 35.12 -4.58 -5.70
C ASN A 443 33.84 -5.19 -6.32
N LYS A 444 32.72 -4.48 -6.29
CA LYS A 444 31.49 -4.88 -6.97
C LYS A 444 31.38 -4.20 -8.31
N MET A 445 31.09 -4.99 -9.32
CA MET A 445 30.92 -4.53 -10.69
C MET A 445 29.47 -4.21 -10.99
N PHE A 446 29.28 -3.09 -11.67
CA PHE A 446 28.02 -2.72 -12.27
C PHE A 446 28.25 -2.70 -13.79
N CYS A 447 27.79 -3.70 -14.47
CA CYS A 447 27.87 -3.79 -15.92
C CYS A 447 26.68 -4.56 -16.47
N SER A 448 26.45 -4.49 -17.79
CA SER A 448 25.41 -5.29 -18.39
C SER A 448 25.71 -6.79 -18.29
N ALA A 449 24.62 -7.59 -18.19
CA ALA A 449 24.76 -9.05 -18.14
C ALA A 449 25.44 -9.62 -19.39
N SER A 450 25.25 -8.98 -20.55
CA SER A 450 25.88 -9.34 -21.81
C SER A 450 27.38 -9.08 -21.78
N PHE A 451 27.82 -7.90 -21.33
CA PHE A 451 29.22 -7.56 -21.17
C PHE A 451 29.92 -8.50 -20.21
N TYR A 452 29.33 -8.76 -19.04
CA TYR A 452 29.91 -9.70 -18.06
C TYR A 452 30.08 -11.12 -18.59
N LYS A 453 29.13 -11.62 -19.36
CA LYS A 453 29.21 -12.98 -19.93
C LYS A 453 30.29 -13.11 -21.00
N ASN A 454 30.47 -12.07 -21.79
CA ASN A 454 31.34 -12.06 -22.97
C ASN A 454 32.76 -11.58 -22.69
N SER A 455 33.00 -10.91 -21.55
CA SER A 455 34.30 -10.34 -21.22
C SER A 455 35.24 -11.31 -20.52
N THR A 456 36.55 -11.15 -20.80
CA THR A 456 37.63 -11.83 -20.07
C THR A 456 37.84 -11.21 -18.68
N ILE A 457 38.59 -11.87 -17.81
CA ILE A 457 38.93 -11.36 -16.48
C ILE A 457 39.73 -10.05 -16.59
N ASP A 458 40.62 -9.97 -17.53
CA ASP A 458 41.46 -8.78 -17.72
C ASP A 458 40.65 -7.58 -18.22
N GLU A 459 39.71 -7.79 -19.14
CA GLU A 459 38.75 -6.78 -19.59
C GLU A 459 37.86 -6.28 -18.45
N LEU A 460 37.38 -7.18 -17.60
CA LEU A 460 36.61 -6.82 -16.42
C LEU A 460 37.43 -6.02 -15.40
N GLU A 461 38.70 -6.37 -15.18
CA GLU A 461 39.61 -5.62 -14.31
C GLU A 461 39.97 -4.24 -14.88
N MET A 462 40.17 -4.13 -16.19
CA MET A 462 40.42 -2.85 -16.85
C MET A 462 39.19 -1.95 -16.76
N PHE A 463 38.01 -2.47 -17.03
CA PHE A 463 36.75 -1.77 -16.92
C PHE A 463 36.53 -1.24 -15.48
N TYR A 464 36.78 -2.09 -14.49
CA TYR A 464 36.66 -1.73 -13.09
C TYR A 464 37.63 -0.60 -12.68
N LYS A 465 38.88 -0.70 -13.08
CA LYS A 465 39.90 0.34 -12.81
C LYS A 465 39.53 1.67 -13.46
N LYS A 466 38.97 1.65 -14.68
CA LYS A 466 38.53 2.85 -15.38
C LYS A 466 37.41 3.52 -14.59
N ILE A 467 36.35 2.79 -14.20
CA ILE A 467 35.23 3.32 -13.42
C ILE A 467 35.72 3.88 -12.08
N TYR A 468 36.61 3.18 -11.39
CA TYR A 468 37.15 3.62 -10.11
C TYR A 468 37.92 4.95 -10.24
N ASN A 469 38.76 5.08 -11.24
CA ASN A 469 39.51 6.31 -11.48
C ASN A 469 38.60 7.47 -11.91
N GLU A 470 37.62 7.21 -12.76
CA GLU A 470 36.65 8.22 -13.18
C GLU A 470 35.75 8.65 -12.02
N PHE A 471 35.38 7.73 -11.14
CA PHE A 471 34.65 8.01 -9.93
C PHE A 471 35.43 8.94 -8.99
N GLU A 472 36.69 8.62 -8.70
CA GLU A 472 37.55 9.43 -7.84
C GLU A 472 37.76 10.85 -8.41
N VAL A 473 38.03 10.97 -9.72
CA VAL A 473 38.13 12.24 -10.42
C VAL A 473 36.86 13.04 -10.34
N LYS A 474 35.70 12.39 -10.55
CA LYS A 474 34.39 13.07 -10.54
C LYS A 474 33.95 13.54 -9.17
N VAL A 475 34.21 12.74 -8.14
CA VAL A 475 34.00 13.16 -6.75
C VAL A 475 34.89 14.39 -6.46
N ILE A 476 36.15 14.38 -6.87
CA ILE A 476 37.06 15.50 -6.71
C ILE A 476 36.59 16.75 -7.52
N GLU A 477 36.08 16.58 -8.73
CA GLU A 477 35.51 17.68 -9.53
C GLU A 477 34.26 18.29 -8.86
N ILE A 478 33.37 17.46 -8.38
CA ILE A 478 32.18 17.94 -7.63
C ILE A 478 32.61 18.78 -6.42
N PHE A 479 33.65 18.34 -5.71
CA PHE A 479 34.18 19.11 -4.58
C PHE A 479 34.96 20.36 -4.96
N LYS A 480 35.72 20.35 -6.10
CA LYS A 480 36.51 21.50 -6.54
C LYS A 480 35.67 22.62 -7.15
N ASN A 481 34.56 22.30 -7.80
CA ASN A 481 33.68 23.30 -8.43
C ASN A 481 32.80 24.04 -7.44
N HIS A 482 32.89 23.71 -6.15
CA HIS A 482 32.06 24.28 -5.07
C HIS A 482 32.88 24.88 -3.92
N HIS A 483 34.20 25.06 -4.14
CA HIS A 483 35.09 25.89 -3.36
C HIS A 483 35.61 27.03 -4.22
#